data_3cdc96009850ef7b4d0fd36cbb7b688d
#
_entry.id   3cdc96009850ef7b4d0fd36cbb7b688d
#
_cell.length_a   1.000
_cell.length_b   1.000
_cell.length_c   1.000
_cell.angle_alpha   90.00
_cell.angle_beta   90.00
_cell.angle_gamma   90.00
#
_symmetry.space_group_name_H-M   'P 1'
#
loop_
_entity.id
_entity.type
_entity.pdbx_description
1 polymer ?
#
loop_
_entity_poly.entity_id
_entity_poly.type
_entity_poly.pdbx_seq_one_letter_code
_entity_poly.pdbx_strand_id
1 'polypeptide(L)'
;VVALVTLAGGLLIGASLAGTLRQAPQVQTEREDLLARVQTASDRVGELELAIAGVEQENRELASAGTGGEESRTAAEEARLAVLAGTVAVRGPGVVVVVDDGTADATGARVVDADLRQLVNQLWRSGAEAISINGHRVTSRTAIRSAGDAVTVNYRSLTRPYRVEAIGDAAAMVADFPDSPAGQWWGYLQQNFGVGFQLTTSDELTLPADQGVAAAGATASTGR
;
A
#
# COMPACT_ATOMS: atom_id res chain seq x y z
N VAL A 1 35.35 46.82 -28.57
CA VAL A 1 34.53 46.43 -27.41
C VAL A 1 33.25 45.75 -27.86
N VAL A 2 32.49 46.30 -28.85
CA VAL A 2 31.22 45.72 -29.33
C VAL A 2 31.41 44.28 -29.93
N ALA A 3 32.46 44.11 -30.75
CA ALA A 3 32.77 42.79 -31.39
C ALA A 3 33.11 41.70 -30.36
N LEU A 4 33.70 42.06 -29.22
CA LEU A 4 34.08 41.13 -28.16
C LEU A 4 32.86 40.68 -27.32
N VAL A 5 31.91 41.60 -27.11
CA VAL A 5 30.65 41.32 -26.39
C VAL A 5 29.72 40.41 -27.24
N THR A 6 29.66 40.65 -28.56
CA THR A 6 28.86 39.81 -29.45
C THR A 6 29.44 38.38 -29.59
N LEU A 7 30.77 38.25 -29.58
CA LEU A 7 31.46 36.94 -29.64
C LEU A 7 31.23 36.17 -28.32
N ALA A 8 31.32 36.81 -27.17
CA ALA A 8 31.05 36.20 -25.88
C ALA A 8 29.58 35.80 -25.72
N GLY A 9 28.64 36.64 -26.18
CA GLY A 9 27.21 36.31 -26.19
C GLY A 9 26.86 35.13 -27.06
N GLY A 10 27.45 35.05 -28.27
CA GLY A 10 27.28 33.93 -29.18
C GLY A 10 27.81 32.61 -28.61
N LEU A 11 28.94 32.65 -27.91
CA LEU A 11 29.57 31.48 -27.30
C LEU A 11 28.75 30.94 -26.11
N LEU A 12 28.14 31.82 -25.30
CA LEU A 12 27.25 31.43 -24.20
C LEU A 12 25.95 30.82 -24.70
N ILE A 13 25.35 31.37 -25.75
CA ILE A 13 24.13 30.83 -26.36
C ILE A 13 24.43 29.48 -27.02
N GLY A 14 25.55 29.35 -27.71
CA GLY A 14 25.98 28.10 -28.33
C GLY A 14 26.26 26.99 -27.31
N ALA A 15 26.86 27.31 -26.17
CA ALA A 15 27.13 26.34 -25.12
C ALA A 15 25.82 25.89 -24.42
N SER A 16 24.86 26.79 -24.26
CA SER A 16 23.55 26.47 -23.69
C SER A 16 22.72 25.54 -24.60
N LEU A 17 22.71 25.81 -25.91
CA LEU A 17 22.04 24.93 -26.89
C LEU A 17 22.70 23.54 -26.98
N ALA A 18 24.03 23.46 -26.96
CA ALA A 18 24.75 22.20 -26.97
C ALA A 18 24.49 21.33 -25.71
N GLY A 19 24.28 21.97 -24.55
CA GLY A 19 23.89 21.28 -23.32
C GLY A 19 22.51 20.65 -23.43
N THR A 20 21.52 21.39 -23.94
CA THR A 20 20.14 20.93 -24.08
C THR A 20 20.01 19.80 -25.11
N LEU A 21 20.75 19.86 -26.22
CA LEU A 21 20.75 18.82 -27.23
C LEU A 21 21.45 17.51 -26.78
N ARG A 22 22.36 17.57 -25.80
CA ARG A 22 23.01 16.37 -25.24
C ARG A 22 22.18 15.67 -24.17
N GLN A 23 21.27 16.36 -23.51
CA GLN A 23 20.41 15.78 -22.49
C GLN A 23 19.16 15.09 -23.08
N ALA A 24 18.70 15.49 -24.25
CA ALA A 24 17.52 14.93 -24.90
C ALA A 24 17.60 13.40 -25.14
N PRO A 25 18.72 12.82 -25.62
CA PRO A 25 18.81 11.37 -25.83
C PRO A 25 18.84 10.57 -24.51
N GLN A 26 19.40 11.12 -23.43
CA GLN A 26 19.45 10.42 -22.13
C GLN A 26 18.07 10.26 -21.53
N VAL A 27 17.24 11.30 -21.55
CA VAL A 27 15.86 11.26 -21.04
C VAL A 27 15.00 10.27 -21.83
N GLN A 28 15.23 10.15 -23.14
CA GLN A 28 14.52 9.16 -23.97
C GLN A 28 14.95 7.73 -23.63
N THR A 29 16.25 7.49 -23.47
CA THR A 29 16.77 6.16 -23.11
C THR A 29 16.30 5.74 -21.71
N GLU A 30 16.29 6.64 -20.74
CA GLU A 30 15.76 6.39 -19.40
C GLU A 30 14.25 6.08 -19.43
N ARG A 31 13.51 6.79 -20.27
CA ARG A 31 12.06 6.54 -20.44
C ARG A 31 11.80 5.18 -21.07
N GLU A 32 12.59 4.80 -22.08
CA GLU A 32 12.49 3.48 -22.73
C GLU A 32 12.86 2.36 -21.74
N ASP A 33 13.91 2.54 -20.93
CA ASP A 33 14.30 1.58 -19.89
C ASP A 33 13.20 1.44 -18.81
N LEU A 34 12.61 2.56 -18.37
CA LEU A 34 11.48 2.53 -17.44
C LEU A 34 10.26 1.83 -18.03
N LEU A 35 9.92 2.09 -19.28
CA LEU A 35 8.82 1.41 -19.97
C LEU A 35 9.07 -0.10 -20.09
N ALA A 36 10.30 -0.49 -20.43
CA ALA A 36 10.68 -1.90 -20.50
C ALA A 36 10.59 -2.59 -19.14
N ARG A 37 11.01 -1.91 -18.05
CA ARG A 37 10.88 -2.43 -16.68
C ARG A 37 9.43 -2.55 -16.25
N VAL A 38 8.59 -1.57 -16.58
CA VAL A 38 7.15 -1.62 -16.30
C VAL A 38 6.51 -2.78 -17.05
N GLN A 39 6.86 -2.96 -18.34
CA GLN A 39 6.35 -4.08 -19.13
C GLN A 39 6.78 -5.43 -18.51
N THR A 40 8.07 -5.59 -18.21
CA THR A 40 8.58 -6.82 -17.57
C THR A 40 7.92 -7.09 -16.21
N ALA A 41 7.68 -6.06 -15.41
CA ALA A 41 6.97 -6.19 -14.14
C ALA A 41 5.49 -6.59 -14.34
N SER A 42 4.83 -6.01 -15.34
CA SER A 42 3.46 -6.34 -15.71
C SER A 42 3.32 -7.78 -16.20
N ASP A 43 4.26 -8.22 -17.06
CA ASP A 43 4.28 -9.61 -17.57
C ASP A 43 4.50 -10.60 -16.42
N ARG A 44 5.38 -10.25 -15.46
CA ARG A 44 5.61 -11.08 -14.27
C ARG A 44 4.41 -11.14 -13.34
N VAL A 45 3.64 -10.04 -13.20
CA VAL A 45 2.38 -10.06 -12.46
C VAL A 45 1.38 -11.01 -13.13
N GLY A 46 1.24 -10.95 -14.46
CA GLY A 46 0.37 -11.86 -15.20
C GLY A 46 0.79 -13.32 -15.07
N GLU A 47 2.08 -13.62 -15.07
CA GLU A 47 2.60 -14.99 -14.87
C GLU A 47 2.30 -15.50 -13.45
N LEU A 48 2.47 -14.64 -12.43
CA LEU A 48 2.13 -14.97 -11.05
C LEU A 48 0.63 -15.18 -10.84
N GLU A 49 -0.21 -14.38 -11.49
CA GLU A 49 -1.66 -14.55 -11.45
C GLU A 49 -2.09 -15.91 -12.06
N LEU A 50 -1.49 -16.32 -13.17
CA LEU A 50 -1.72 -17.63 -13.76
C LEU A 50 -1.23 -18.76 -12.85
N ALA A 51 -0.08 -18.60 -12.21
CA ALA A 51 0.44 -19.60 -11.26
C ALA A 51 -0.48 -19.73 -10.03
N ILE A 52 -0.97 -18.60 -9.49
CA ILE A 52 -1.95 -18.59 -8.39
C ILE A 52 -3.23 -19.32 -8.81
N ALA A 53 -3.78 -19.01 -9.99
CA ALA A 53 -4.97 -19.67 -10.50
C ALA A 53 -4.77 -21.20 -10.66
N GLY A 54 -3.58 -21.64 -11.07
CA GLY A 54 -3.19 -23.04 -11.16
C GLY A 54 -3.19 -23.72 -9.79
N VAL A 55 -2.55 -23.13 -8.79
CA VAL A 55 -2.51 -23.66 -7.41
C VAL A 55 -3.90 -23.68 -6.78
N GLU A 56 -4.71 -22.66 -7.02
CA GLU A 56 -6.10 -22.64 -6.56
C GLU A 56 -6.96 -23.73 -7.20
N GLN A 57 -6.73 -24.04 -8.48
CA GLN A 57 -7.38 -25.14 -9.16
C GLN A 57 -6.96 -26.49 -8.56
N GLU A 58 -5.66 -26.71 -8.35
CA GLU A 58 -5.15 -27.93 -7.71
C GLU A 58 -5.70 -28.09 -6.28
N ASN A 59 -5.76 -27.02 -5.50
CA ASN A 59 -6.38 -27.02 -4.19
C ASN A 59 -7.88 -27.39 -4.24
N ARG A 60 -8.64 -26.92 -5.24
CA ARG A 60 -10.04 -27.31 -5.43
C ARG A 60 -10.16 -28.77 -5.77
N GLU A 61 -9.30 -29.32 -6.63
CA GLU A 61 -9.29 -30.73 -7.01
C GLU A 61 -8.94 -31.63 -5.82
N LEU A 62 -7.93 -31.28 -5.04
CA LEU A 62 -7.56 -32.00 -3.81
C LEU A 62 -8.68 -31.92 -2.75
N ALA A 63 -9.31 -30.76 -2.58
CA ALA A 63 -10.47 -30.62 -1.71
C ALA A 63 -11.67 -31.43 -2.20
N SER A 64 -11.85 -31.58 -3.54
CA SER A 64 -12.92 -32.43 -4.12
C SER A 64 -12.67 -33.91 -3.98
N ALA A 65 -11.43 -34.34 -3.83
CA ALA A 65 -11.08 -35.75 -3.59
C ALA A 65 -11.29 -36.23 -2.13
N GLY A 66 -11.44 -35.26 -1.19
CA GLY A 66 -11.73 -35.56 0.22
C GLY A 66 -13.23 -35.85 0.47
N THR A 67 -13.54 -36.71 1.41
CA THR A 67 -14.91 -37.21 1.72
C THR A 67 -15.80 -36.25 2.54
N GLY A 68 -15.65 -34.94 2.39
CA GLY A 68 -16.54 -33.94 3.02
C GLY A 68 -17.54 -33.38 2.01
N GLY A 69 -18.82 -33.34 2.34
CA GLY A 69 -19.90 -32.96 1.44
C GLY A 69 -19.69 -31.59 0.74
N GLU A 70 -20.23 -31.45 -0.46
CA GLU A 70 -20.14 -30.21 -1.28
C GLU A 70 -20.58 -28.95 -0.52
N GLU A 71 -21.61 -29.07 0.30
CA GLU A 71 -22.13 -27.94 1.13
C GLU A 71 -21.08 -27.41 2.15
N SER A 72 -20.31 -28.33 2.75
CA SER A 72 -19.27 -27.92 3.73
C SER A 72 -18.10 -27.21 3.05
N ARG A 73 -17.79 -27.57 1.78
CA ARG A 73 -16.73 -26.93 1.00
C ARG A 73 -17.12 -25.56 0.52
N THR A 74 -18.35 -25.44 0.01
CA THR A 74 -18.90 -24.14 -0.43
C THR A 74 -18.93 -23.16 0.74
N ALA A 75 -19.40 -23.59 1.91
CA ALA A 75 -19.41 -22.75 3.11
C ALA A 75 -18.00 -22.33 3.58
N ALA A 76 -17.01 -23.24 3.52
CA ALA A 76 -15.63 -22.91 3.88
C ALA A 76 -14.99 -21.93 2.89
N GLU A 77 -15.25 -22.09 1.59
CA GLU A 77 -14.77 -21.17 0.58
C GLU A 77 -15.44 -19.79 0.67
N GLU A 78 -16.75 -19.75 0.89
CA GLU A 78 -17.48 -18.50 1.16
C GLU A 78 -16.93 -17.77 2.38
N ALA A 79 -16.65 -18.49 3.48
CA ALA A 79 -16.06 -17.92 4.68
C ALA A 79 -14.66 -17.36 4.40
N ARG A 80 -13.84 -18.06 3.65
CA ARG A 80 -12.51 -17.62 3.23
C ARG A 80 -12.59 -16.37 2.36
N LEU A 81 -13.45 -16.37 1.35
CA LEU A 81 -13.67 -15.23 0.48
C LEU A 81 -14.20 -14.00 1.26
N ALA A 82 -15.06 -14.22 2.22
CA ALA A 82 -15.58 -13.15 3.09
C ALA A 82 -14.46 -12.48 3.93
N VAL A 83 -13.52 -13.28 4.44
CA VAL A 83 -12.33 -12.75 5.15
C VAL A 83 -11.46 -11.93 4.21
N LEU A 84 -11.13 -12.45 3.02
CA LEU A 84 -10.32 -11.77 2.00
C LEU A 84 -10.98 -10.49 1.48
N ALA A 85 -12.27 -10.53 1.27
CA ALA A 85 -13.07 -9.36 0.87
C ALA A 85 -13.24 -8.34 2.02
N GLY A 86 -12.90 -8.73 3.24
CA GLY A 86 -13.08 -7.89 4.43
C GLY A 86 -14.53 -7.72 4.87
N THR A 87 -15.47 -8.53 4.36
CA THR A 87 -16.91 -8.40 4.63
C THR A 87 -17.32 -8.96 6.00
N VAL A 88 -16.41 -9.64 6.68
CA VAL A 88 -16.62 -10.17 8.04
C VAL A 88 -15.57 -9.63 9.00
N ALA A 89 -15.96 -9.49 10.28
CA ALA A 89 -15.02 -9.19 11.33
C ALA A 89 -14.05 -10.37 11.54
N VAL A 90 -12.80 -10.05 11.87
CA VAL A 90 -11.76 -11.04 12.13
C VAL A 90 -11.11 -10.78 13.49
N ARG A 91 -10.59 -11.86 14.10
CA ARG A 91 -9.92 -11.80 15.39
C ARG A 91 -8.64 -12.62 15.34
N GLY A 92 -7.58 -12.12 15.99
CA GLY A 92 -6.31 -12.83 16.10
C GLY A 92 -5.23 -11.99 16.76
N PRO A 93 -4.04 -12.58 16.97
CA PRO A 93 -2.87 -11.85 17.43
C PRO A 93 -2.36 -10.90 16.34
N GLY A 94 -1.57 -9.91 16.73
CA GLY A 94 -1.03 -8.99 15.76
C GLY A 94 -0.29 -7.82 16.38
N VAL A 95 -0.25 -6.72 15.65
CA VAL A 95 0.42 -5.49 16.08
C VAL A 95 -0.51 -4.28 16.03
N VAL A 96 -0.24 -3.33 16.89
CA VAL A 96 -0.85 -2.01 16.94
C VAL A 96 0.21 -0.97 16.70
N VAL A 97 0.01 -0.14 15.69
CA VAL A 97 0.84 1.04 15.40
C VAL A 97 0.02 2.28 15.69
N VAL A 98 0.52 3.12 16.58
CA VAL A 98 -0.08 4.43 16.87
C VAL A 98 0.86 5.50 16.33
N VAL A 99 0.34 6.35 15.45
CA VAL A 99 1.09 7.46 14.86
C VAL A 99 0.35 8.78 15.04
N ASP A 100 1.10 9.83 15.33
CA ASP A 100 0.56 11.17 15.54
C ASP A 100 1.48 12.21 14.91
N ASP A 101 0.93 13.39 14.63
CA ASP A 101 1.70 14.49 14.09
C ASP A 101 2.84 14.89 15.05
N GLY A 102 3.91 15.40 14.48
CA GLY A 102 5.01 15.95 15.25
C GLY A 102 4.68 17.28 15.88
N THR A 103 5.52 17.67 16.85
CA THR A 103 5.40 18.94 17.57
C THR A 103 6.09 20.11 16.86
N ALA A 104 6.87 19.84 15.82
CA ALA A 104 7.57 20.86 15.06
C ALA A 104 6.59 21.65 14.18
N ASP A 105 6.78 22.97 14.13
CA ASP A 105 6.00 23.88 13.25
C ASP A 105 6.53 23.83 11.80
N ALA A 106 6.66 22.62 11.27
CA ALA A 106 7.25 22.31 9.96
C ALA A 106 6.31 21.46 9.12
N THR A 107 6.36 21.65 7.81
CA THR A 107 5.54 20.92 6.83
C THR A 107 5.71 19.40 6.92
N GLY A 108 6.89 18.91 7.36
CA GLY A 108 7.17 17.49 7.55
C GLY A 108 6.70 16.90 8.89
N ALA A 109 6.16 17.71 9.80
CA ALA A 109 5.68 17.24 11.10
C ALA A 109 4.28 16.62 11.04
N ARG A 110 3.61 16.70 9.91
CA ARG A 110 2.25 16.14 9.73
C ARG A 110 2.31 14.79 9.04
N VAL A 111 1.62 13.83 9.61
CA VAL A 111 1.39 12.53 8.99
C VAL A 111 0.41 12.69 7.82
N VAL A 112 0.81 12.24 6.65
CA VAL A 112 0.00 12.33 5.43
C VAL A 112 -0.44 10.95 4.95
N ASP A 113 -1.33 10.94 3.96
CA ASP A 113 -1.86 9.70 3.38
C ASP A 113 -0.77 8.79 2.78
N ALA A 114 0.31 9.37 2.25
CA ALA A 114 1.44 8.61 1.73
C ALA A 114 2.16 7.80 2.84
N ASP A 115 2.30 8.39 4.03
CA ASP A 115 2.95 7.75 5.18
C ASP A 115 2.12 6.55 5.66
N LEU A 116 0.79 6.73 5.78
CA LEU A 116 -0.11 5.65 6.17
C LEU A 116 -0.17 4.54 5.12
N ARG A 117 -0.15 4.88 3.82
CA ARG A 117 -0.07 3.86 2.75
C ARG A 117 1.22 3.08 2.81
N GLN A 118 2.36 3.75 3.07
CA GLN A 118 3.64 3.08 3.20
C GLN A 118 3.67 2.14 4.41
N LEU A 119 3.11 2.57 5.55
CA LEU A 119 2.96 1.75 6.74
C LEU A 119 2.11 0.51 6.47
N VAL A 120 0.92 0.68 5.92
CA VAL A 120 -0.01 -0.40 5.58
C VAL A 120 0.62 -1.40 4.62
N ASN A 121 1.27 -0.91 3.55
CA ASN A 121 1.94 -1.77 2.58
C ASN A 121 3.10 -2.55 3.20
N GLN A 122 3.79 -1.99 4.20
CA GLN A 122 4.84 -2.72 4.91
C GLN A 122 4.24 -3.81 5.79
N LEU A 123 3.17 -3.53 6.53
CA LEU A 123 2.50 -4.53 7.36
C LEU A 123 2.00 -5.72 6.52
N TRP A 124 1.41 -5.47 5.35
CA TRP A 124 1.05 -6.53 4.39
C TRP A 124 2.26 -7.37 3.96
N ARG A 125 3.39 -6.72 3.66
CA ARG A 125 4.61 -7.44 3.27
C ARG A 125 5.21 -8.27 4.39
N SER A 126 5.05 -7.83 5.64
CA SER A 126 5.51 -8.55 6.82
C SER A 126 4.50 -9.60 7.33
N GLY A 127 3.52 -9.99 6.52
CA GLY A 127 2.63 -11.10 6.81
C GLY A 127 1.33 -10.73 7.55
N ALA A 128 0.88 -9.48 7.47
CA ALA A 128 -0.45 -9.14 7.96
C ALA A 128 -1.53 -9.87 7.13
N GLU A 129 -2.53 -10.41 7.80
CA GLU A 129 -3.70 -11.08 7.20
C GLU A 129 -4.92 -10.16 7.12
N ALA A 130 -4.98 -9.18 7.99
CA ALA A 130 -6.03 -8.16 8.01
C ALA A 130 -5.50 -6.88 8.66
N ILE A 131 -5.89 -5.72 8.13
CA ILE A 131 -5.50 -4.41 8.65
C ILE A 131 -6.72 -3.53 8.83
N SER A 132 -6.73 -2.68 9.87
CA SER A 132 -7.65 -1.55 10.01
C SER A 132 -6.92 -0.26 10.36
N ILE A 133 -7.51 0.89 10.02
CA ILE A 133 -7.05 2.22 10.41
C ILE A 133 -8.21 2.90 11.12
N ASN A 134 -8.04 3.27 12.38
CA ASN A 134 -9.09 3.89 13.21
C ASN A 134 -10.43 3.12 13.12
N GLY A 135 -10.38 1.78 13.14
CA GLY A 135 -11.55 0.93 13.02
C GLY A 135 -12.14 0.80 11.61
N HIS A 136 -11.48 1.33 10.58
CA HIS A 136 -11.87 1.12 9.19
C HIS A 136 -11.03 0.01 8.56
N ARG A 137 -11.67 -1.10 8.18
CA ARG A 137 -11.03 -2.26 7.55
C ARG A 137 -10.36 -1.82 6.25
N VAL A 138 -9.11 -2.24 6.07
CA VAL A 138 -8.34 -2.01 4.84
C VAL A 138 -8.44 -3.25 3.95
N THR A 139 -8.84 -3.05 2.72
CA THR A 139 -8.93 -4.08 1.67
C THR A 139 -8.22 -3.59 0.42
N SER A 140 -8.11 -4.42 -0.61
CA SER A 140 -7.56 -4.04 -1.92
C SER A 140 -8.30 -2.87 -2.59
N ARG A 141 -9.52 -2.57 -2.14
CA ARG A 141 -10.38 -1.49 -2.66
C ARG A 141 -10.32 -0.22 -1.82
N THR A 142 -9.63 -0.25 -0.68
CA THR A 142 -9.60 0.87 0.26
C THR A 142 -8.75 2.01 -0.29
N ALA A 143 -9.35 3.20 -0.38
CA ALA A 143 -8.66 4.42 -0.75
C ALA A 143 -8.21 5.18 0.50
N ILE A 144 -6.90 5.35 0.67
CA ILE A 144 -6.29 6.21 1.69
C ILE A 144 -5.84 7.48 0.98
N ARG A 145 -6.40 8.64 1.30
CA ARG A 145 -6.16 9.91 0.61
C ARG A 145 -6.15 11.08 1.59
N SER A 146 -5.42 12.13 1.24
CA SER A 146 -5.52 13.42 1.92
C SER A 146 -6.71 14.22 1.36
N ALA A 147 -7.47 14.85 2.27
CA ALA A 147 -8.54 15.78 1.97
C ALA A 147 -8.36 17.04 2.83
N GLY A 148 -7.73 18.06 2.25
CA GLY A 148 -7.26 19.21 3.01
C GLY A 148 -6.22 18.77 4.05
N ASP A 149 -6.49 19.11 5.30
CA ASP A 149 -5.62 18.79 6.44
C ASP A 149 -5.90 17.42 7.08
N ALA A 150 -6.88 16.68 6.61
CA ALA A 150 -7.25 15.38 7.13
C ALA A 150 -6.83 14.26 6.19
N VAL A 151 -6.48 13.10 6.77
CA VAL A 151 -6.40 11.85 6.02
C VAL A 151 -7.76 11.18 6.04
N THR A 152 -8.17 10.62 4.90
CA THR A 152 -9.44 9.90 4.75
C THR A 152 -9.20 8.46 4.35
N VAL A 153 -10.04 7.57 4.87
CA VAL A 153 -10.16 6.17 4.44
C VAL A 153 -11.56 5.97 3.89
N ASN A 154 -11.68 5.59 2.61
CA ASN A 154 -12.97 5.43 1.92
C ASN A 154 -13.89 6.64 2.11
N TYR A 155 -13.36 7.86 1.92
CA TYR A 155 -14.05 9.16 2.11
C TYR A 155 -14.46 9.49 3.54
N ARG A 156 -14.06 8.70 4.55
CA ARG A 156 -14.28 9.01 5.96
C ARG A 156 -13.03 9.65 6.53
N SER A 157 -13.17 10.85 7.08
CA SER A 157 -12.04 11.57 7.71
C SER A 157 -11.62 10.85 8.98
N LEU A 158 -10.31 10.63 9.09
CA LEU A 158 -9.71 10.07 10.29
C LEU A 158 -9.38 11.17 11.29
N THR A 159 -9.47 10.83 12.56
CA THR A 159 -9.00 11.67 13.67
C THR A 159 -7.64 11.16 14.15
N ARG A 160 -6.79 12.07 14.57
CA ARG A 160 -5.50 11.77 15.21
C ARG A 160 -5.70 11.42 16.69
N PRO A 161 -4.84 10.61 17.28
CA PRO A 161 -3.79 9.83 16.64
C PRO A 161 -4.35 8.74 15.70
N TYR A 162 -3.59 8.42 14.65
CA TYR A 162 -3.95 7.32 13.75
C TYR A 162 -3.55 6.00 14.38
N ARG A 163 -4.52 5.10 14.54
CA ARG A 163 -4.32 3.77 15.09
C ARG A 163 -4.46 2.75 13.96
N VAL A 164 -3.33 2.14 13.60
CA VAL A 164 -3.27 1.06 12.60
C VAL A 164 -3.15 -0.26 13.34
N GLU A 165 -4.08 -1.16 13.12
CA GLU A 165 -4.11 -2.50 13.72
C GLU A 165 -3.93 -3.52 12.60
N ALA A 166 -3.04 -4.49 12.82
CA ALA A 166 -2.78 -5.56 11.84
C ALA A 166 -2.79 -6.91 12.54
N ILE A 167 -3.65 -7.81 12.11
CA ILE A 167 -3.68 -9.22 12.52
C ILE A 167 -2.70 -10.00 11.64
N GLY A 168 -1.94 -10.94 12.25
CA GLY A 168 -0.98 -11.80 11.59
C GLY A 168 0.18 -12.16 12.51
N ASP A 169 1.31 -12.59 11.95
CA ASP A 169 2.50 -12.92 12.74
C ASP A 169 3.12 -11.65 13.34
N ALA A 170 2.75 -11.35 14.59
CA ALA A 170 3.21 -10.18 15.32
C ALA A 170 4.75 -10.15 15.47
N ALA A 171 5.38 -11.32 15.65
CA ALA A 171 6.82 -11.40 15.82
C ALA A 171 7.56 -11.05 14.53
N ALA A 172 7.12 -11.58 13.40
CA ALA A 172 7.65 -11.24 12.09
C ALA A 172 7.44 -9.76 11.76
N MET A 173 6.23 -9.22 11.97
CA MET A 173 5.94 -7.80 11.72
C MET A 173 6.83 -6.87 12.54
N VAL A 174 7.07 -7.16 13.82
CA VAL A 174 7.94 -6.34 14.68
C VAL A 174 9.42 -6.47 14.28
N ALA A 175 9.87 -7.68 13.94
CA ALA A 175 11.26 -7.94 13.57
C ALA A 175 11.63 -7.29 12.24
N ASP A 176 10.75 -7.36 11.24
CA ASP A 176 11.01 -6.87 9.88
C ASP A 176 10.87 -5.34 9.75
N PHE A 177 10.07 -4.73 10.63
CA PHE A 177 9.69 -3.33 10.46
C PHE A 177 10.88 -2.36 10.51
N PRO A 178 11.81 -2.42 11.49
CA PRO A 178 12.91 -1.44 11.62
C PRO A 178 13.81 -1.37 10.39
N ASP A 179 14.11 -2.51 9.77
CA ASP A 179 15.01 -2.63 8.63
C ASP A 179 14.31 -2.34 7.28
N SER A 180 12.99 -2.19 7.31
CA SER A 180 12.19 -1.90 6.13
C SER A 180 12.30 -0.41 5.70
N PRO A 181 12.00 -0.10 4.42
CA PRO A 181 11.89 1.29 3.96
C PRO A 181 10.88 2.11 4.76
N ALA A 182 9.79 1.50 5.22
CA ALA A 182 8.81 2.14 6.07
C ALA A 182 9.37 2.46 7.46
N GLY A 183 10.06 1.48 8.10
CA GLY A 183 10.68 1.68 9.41
C GLY A 183 11.72 2.79 9.39
N GLN A 184 12.58 2.82 8.36
CA GLN A 184 13.56 3.89 8.16
C GLN A 184 12.90 5.27 7.96
N TRP A 185 11.81 5.32 7.18
CA TRP A 185 11.04 6.54 6.97
C TRP A 185 10.41 7.06 8.26
N TRP A 186 9.73 6.19 9.02
CA TRP A 186 9.14 6.56 10.30
C TRP A 186 10.19 6.97 11.33
N GLY A 187 11.35 6.30 11.37
CA GLY A 187 12.49 6.71 12.18
C GLY A 187 13.01 8.10 11.81
N TYR A 188 13.09 8.40 10.52
CA TYR A 188 13.45 9.74 10.04
C TYR A 188 12.44 10.81 10.49
N LEU A 189 11.13 10.54 10.35
CA LEU A 189 10.07 11.47 10.78
C LEU A 189 10.12 11.72 12.30
N GLN A 190 10.32 10.68 13.10
CA GLN A 190 10.48 10.81 14.55
C GLN A 190 11.67 11.69 14.93
N GLN A 191 12.83 11.43 14.34
CA GLN A 191 14.08 12.11 14.69
C GLN A 191 14.11 13.58 14.24
N ASN A 192 13.56 13.89 13.07
CA ASN A 192 13.68 15.22 12.45
C ASN A 192 12.47 16.12 12.69
N PHE A 193 11.29 15.54 12.92
CA PHE A 193 10.05 16.31 13.04
C PHE A 193 9.26 16.01 14.32
N GLY A 194 9.72 15.06 15.13
CA GLY A 194 9.06 14.70 16.38
C GLY A 194 7.71 14.01 16.17
N VAL A 195 7.50 13.37 15.03
CA VAL A 195 6.31 12.59 14.73
C VAL A 195 6.19 11.43 15.73
N GLY A 196 5.01 11.26 16.32
CA GLY A 196 4.73 10.15 17.22
C GLY A 196 4.65 8.84 16.43
N PHE A 197 5.42 7.83 16.83
CA PHE A 197 5.32 6.48 16.28
C PHE A 197 5.57 5.45 17.39
N GLN A 198 4.61 4.56 17.59
CA GLN A 198 4.70 3.48 18.56
C GLN A 198 4.17 2.20 17.92
N LEU A 199 4.99 1.15 17.90
CA LEU A 199 4.64 -0.20 17.45
C LEU A 199 4.63 -1.13 18.66
N THR A 200 3.51 -1.81 18.90
CA THR A 200 3.33 -2.75 20.00
C THR A 200 2.65 -4.03 19.52
N THR A 201 2.96 -5.16 20.15
CA THR A 201 2.25 -6.42 19.92
C THR A 201 0.97 -6.49 20.73
N SER A 202 0.02 -7.27 20.24
CA SER A 202 -1.23 -7.59 20.95
C SER A 202 -1.53 -9.07 20.75
N ASP A 203 -1.91 -9.76 21.85
CA ASP A 203 -2.28 -11.17 21.80
C ASP A 203 -3.64 -11.38 21.14
N GLU A 204 -4.50 -10.36 21.18
CA GLU A 204 -5.83 -10.41 20.58
C GLU A 204 -6.25 -9.03 20.06
N LEU A 205 -6.56 -8.97 18.78
CA LEU A 205 -7.17 -7.83 18.08
C LEU A 205 -8.48 -8.29 17.47
N THR A 206 -9.44 -7.38 17.40
CA THR A 206 -10.70 -7.59 16.68
C THR A 206 -10.86 -6.49 15.66
N LEU A 207 -10.74 -6.83 14.38
CA LEU A 207 -10.92 -5.88 13.29
C LEU A 207 -12.34 -6.01 12.73
N PRO A 208 -13.07 -4.89 12.54
CA PRO A 208 -14.45 -4.93 12.03
C PRO A 208 -14.49 -5.38 10.57
N ALA A 209 -15.69 -5.74 10.13
CA ALA A 209 -15.96 -5.86 8.70
C ALA A 209 -15.79 -4.49 8.00
N ASP A 210 -15.39 -4.52 6.73
CA ASP A 210 -15.45 -3.33 5.89
C ASP A 210 -16.93 -2.91 5.73
N GLN A 211 -17.26 -1.77 6.29
CA GLN A 211 -18.57 -1.13 6.08
C GLN A 211 -18.61 -0.42 4.71
N GLY A 212 -17.70 -0.80 3.83
CA GLY A 212 -17.45 -0.22 2.55
C GLY A 212 -18.73 -0.02 1.77
N VAL A 213 -18.63 0.82 0.77
CA VAL A 213 -19.69 1.11 -0.19
C VAL A 213 -20.37 -0.22 -0.53
N ALA A 214 -21.49 -0.49 0.13
CA ALA A 214 -22.38 -1.55 -0.30
C ALA A 214 -22.49 -1.37 -1.80
N ALA A 215 -22.25 -2.43 -2.58
CA ALA A 215 -22.34 -2.35 -4.02
C ALA A 215 -23.78 -1.97 -4.36
N ALA A 216 -24.02 -0.66 -4.34
CA ALA A 216 -25.34 -0.10 -4.59
C ALA A 216 -25.68 -0.47 -6.02
N GLY A 217 -26.50 -1.49 -6.20
CA GLY A 217 -27.08 -1.88 -7.46
C GLY A 217 -26.45 -3.07 -8.20
N ALA A 218 -25.48 -3.80 -7.65
CA ALA A 218 -25.06 -5.08 -8.24
C ALA A 218 -26.03 -6.19 -7.77
N THR A 219 -27.06 -6.46 -8.51
CA THR A 219 -27.87 -7.68 -8.37
C THR A 219 -27.18 -8.79 -9.14
N ALA A 220 -26.95 -9.95 -8.49
CA ALA A 220 -26.51 -11.14 -9.19
C ALA A 220 -27.57 -11.48 -10.28
N SER A 221 -27.14 -11.43 -11.54
CA SER A 221 -27.96 -11.93 -12.64
C SER A 221 -27.97 -13.48 -12.54
N THR A 222 -29.00 -14.02 -11.93
CA THR A 222 -29.32 -15.43 -12.08
C THR A 222 -29.81 -15.64 -13.51
N GLY A 223 -28.86 -16.00 -14.40
CA GLY A 223 -29.20 -16.48 -15.72
C GLY A 223 -30.07 -17.75 -15.61
N ARG A 224 -31.25 -17.68 -16.19
CA ARG A 224 -32.09 -18.84 -16.51
C ARG A 224 -31.53 -19.53 -17.73
#